data_098916547589414e0536894fd7676980
#
_entry.id   098916547589414e0536894fd7676980
#
_cell.length_a   1.000
_cell.length_b   1.000
_cell.length_c   1.000
_cell.angle_alpha   90.00
_cell.angle_beta   90.00
_cell.angle_gamma   90.00
#
_symmetry.space_group_name_H-M   'P 1'
#
loop_
_entity.id
_entity.type
_entity.pdbx_description
1 polymer ?
#
loop_
_entity_poly.entity_id
_entity_poly.type
_entity_poly.pdbx_seq_one_letter_code
_entity_poly.pdbx_strand_id
1 'polypeptide(L)'
;MAENHDEDKQLLEPVEPAELLKSLRLTTGKAAEFCSVSRRQLCYWTDTGIVSAVEEKDDDDDDGDGSARRTYDFDALHRVLLIKRALEESAGLRRAAREVDQYLSQRRRSAEELANSIEQKREEFLTEQADKLERIATQIKELVPALKDRDQLLELYAAVGWLDRLAERVEAGEVLLEEDAQACLRLASRIDQVDAKLESMSSSE
;
A
#
# COMPACT_ATOMS: atom_id res chain seq x y z
N MET A 1 -20.68 47.67 -0.49
CA MET A 1 -19.67 46.89 -1.20
C MET A 1 -18.81 46.25 -0.13
N ALA A 2 -19.07 45.00 0.18
CA ALA A 2 -18.31 44.21 1.13
C ALA A 2 -17.57 43.14 0.28
N GLU A 3 -16.26 43.33 0.17
CA GLU A 3 -15.37 42.38 -0.48
C GLU A 3 -15.21 41.17 0.44
N ASN A 4 -15.79 40.03 -0.01
CA ASN A 4 -15.53 38.72 0.59
C ASN A 4 -14.09 38.34 0.23
N HIS A 5 -13.18 38.45 1.20
CA HIS A 5 -11.93 37.72 1.21
C HIS A 5 -12.25 36.27 1.68
N ASP A 6 -12.58 35.43 0.74
CA ASP A 6 -12.54 33.99 0.92
C ASP A 6 -11.05 33.59 0.79
N GLU A 7 -10.33 33.69 1.90
CA GLU A 7 -8.98 33.15 2.02
C GLU A 7 -9.09 31.61 1.90
N ASP A 8 -8.75 31.12 0.71
CA ASP A 8 -8.47 29.71 0.44
C ASP A 8 -7.50 29.19 1.52
N LYS A 9 -8.06 28.62 2.59
CA LYS A 9 -7.33 27.71 3.47
C LYS A 9 -7.00 26.47 2.65
N GLN A 10 -5.91 26.52 1.90
CA GLN A 10 -5.25 25.30 1.45
C GLN A 10 -5.01 24.46 2.70
N LEU A 11 -5.88 23.49 2.93
CA LEU A 11 -5.65 22.42 3.89
C LEU A 11 -4.34 21.76 3.45
N LEU A 12 -3.28 21.98 4.24
CA LEU A 12 -2.00 21.30 4.08
C LEU A 12 -2.31 19.78 4.16
N GLU A 13 -2.24 19.12 3.05
CA GLU A 13 -2.34 17.65 3.05
C GLU A 13 -1.23 17.09 3.95
N PRO A 14 -1.55 16.19 4.88
CA PRO A 14 -0.56 15.60 5.75
C PRO A 14 0.44 14.81 4.90
N VAL A 15 1.70 15.29 4.86
CA VAL A 15 2.78 14.57 4.17
C VAL A 15 3.08 13.29 4.95
N GLU A 16 3.01 12.15 4.29
CA GLU A 16 3.32 10.85 4.87
C GLU A 16 4.76 10.84 5.42
N PRO A 17 4.99 10.38 6.68
CA PRO A 17 6.33 10.34 7.28
C PRO A 17 7.36 9.59 6.41
N ALA A 18 6.92 8.58 5.66
CA ALA A 18 7.76 7.84 4.73
C ALA A 18 8.26 8.69 3.55
N GLU A 19 7.45 9.64 3.07
CA GLU A 19 7.85 10.57 2.00
C GLU A 19 8.82 11.61 2.50
N LEU A 20 8.62 12.12 3.72
CA LEU A 20 9.57 13.02 4.38
C LEU A 20 10.95 12.35 4.54
N LEU A 21 10.99 11.08 4.93
CA LEU A 21 12.25 10.32 5.05
C LEU A 21 12.92 10.12 3.69
N LYS A 22 12.15 9.86 2.62
CA LYS A 22 12.69 9.72 1.26
C LYS A 22 13.27 11.04 0.71
N SER A 23 12.71 12.17 1.09
CA SER A 23 13.19 13.49 0.68
C SER A 23 14.37 14.01 1.51
N LEU A 24 14.72 13.33 2.61
CA LEU A 24 15.82 13.75 3.49
C LEU A 24 17.14 13.75 2.72
N ARG A 25 17.83 14.89 2.71
CA ARG A 25 19.17 15.06 2.16
C ARG A 25 20.01 15.85 3.15
N LEU A 26 21.12 15.28 3.61
CA LEU A 26 22.05 15.94 4.52
C LEU A 26 23.41 16.11 3.86
N THR A 27 23.99 17.31 4.01
CA THR A 27 25.39 17.55 3.61
C THR A 27 26.34 16.72 4.46
N THR A 28 27.56 16.47 3.98
CA THR A 28 28.59 15.70 4.69
C THR A 28 28.77 16.11 6.16
N GLY A 29 28.74 17.42 6.44
CA GLY A 29 28.87 17.92 7.80
C GLY A 29 27.71 17.53 8.70
N LYS A 30 26.48 17.77 8.25
CA LYS A 30 25.26 17.43 8.98
C LYS A 30 25.06 15.93 9.12
N ALA A 31 25.40 15.15 8.07
CA ALA A 31 25.33 13.70 8.10
C ALA A 31 26.31 13.10 9.13
N ALA A 32 27.56 13.61 9.17
CA ALA A 32 28.56 13.18 10.14
C ALA A 32 28.13 13.47 11.59
N GLU A 33 27.57 14.67 11.82
CA GLU A 33 27.02 15.07 13.13
C GLU A 33 25.86 14.19 13.53
N PHE A 34 24.87 14.01 12.63
CA PHE A 34 23.68 13.16 12.86
C PHE A 34 24.07 11.71 13.24
N CYS A 35 25.00 11.11 12.51
CA CYS A 35 25.47 9.76 12.77
C CYS A 35 26.52 9.67 13.91
N SER A 36 26.94 10.81 14.48
CA SER A 36 28.02 10.89 15.48
C SER A 36 29.29 10.19 15.01
N VAL A 37 29.72 10.45 13.78
CA VAL A 37 31.00 10.05 13.18
C VAL A 37 31.79 11.27 12.77
N SER A 38 33.13 11.16 12.62
CA SER A 38 33.90 12.29 12.10
C SER A 38 33.65 12.48 10.59
N ARG A 39 33.72 13.72 10.09
CA ARG A 39 33.65 13.99 8.64
C ARG A 39 34.69 13.16 7.86
N ARG A 40 35.90 13.02 8.40
CA ARG A 40 36.98 12.22 7.77
C ARG A 40 36.58 10.75 7.64
N GLN A 41 35.94 10.16 8.66
CA GLN A 41 35.43 8.79 8.59
C GLN A 41 34.36 8.65 7.53
N LEU A 42 33.37 9.56 7.53
CA LEU A 42 32.29 9.52 6.55
C LEU A 42 32.81 9.66 5.11
N CYS A 43 33.71 10.64 4.85
CA CYS A 43 34.36 10.77 3.55
C CYS A 43 35.10 9.50 3.15
N TYR A 44 35.91 8.95 4.06
CA TYR A 44 36.63 7.71 3.80
C TYR A 44 35.71 6.53 3.45
N TRP A 45 34.56 6.38 4.16
CA TRP A 45 33.60 5.33 3.87
C TRP A 45 32.90 5.54 2.51
N THR A 46 32.68 6.80 2.13
CA THR A 46 32.15 7.14 0.81
C THR A 46 33.18 6.89 -0.30
N ASP A 47 34.41 7.33 -0.13
CA ASP A 47 35.48 7.18 -1.10
C ASP A 47 35.84 5.71 -1.34
N THR A 48 35.67 4.86 -0.33
CA THR A 48 35.86 3.40 -0.42
C THR A 48 34.60 2.64 -0.91
N GLY A 49 33.53 3.34 -1.25
CA GLY A 49 32.29 2.74 -1.74
C GLY A 49 31.48 1.98 -0.67
N ILE A 50 31.83 2.13 0.60
CA ILE A 50 31.09 1.49 1.71
C ILE A 50 29.75 2.19 1.96
N VAL A 51 29.70 3.51 1.78
CA VAL A 51 28.49 4.34 1.89
C VAL A 51 28.31 5.09 0.58
N SER A 52 27.07 5.12 0.09
CA SER A 52 26.73 5.89 -1.12
C SER A 52 26.44 7.34 -0.75
N ALA A 53 26.85 8.28 -1.58
CA ALA A 53 26.44 9.67 -1.53
C ALA A 53 25.88 10.08 -2.89
N VAL A 54 24.95 11.01 -2.88
CA VAL A 54 24.44 11.66 -4.09
C VAL A 54 25.30 12.89 -4.34
N GLU A 55 25.87 13.01 -5.54
CA GLU A 55 26.62 14.19 -5.95
C GLU A 55 25.65 15.17 -6.61
N GLU A 56 25.38 16.29 -5.93
CA GLU A 56 24.63 17.40 -6.48
C GLU A 56 25.59 18.38 -7.10
N LYS A 57 25.43 18.68 -8.39
CA LYS A 57 26.11 19.81 -9.03
C LYS A 57 25.30 21.05 -8.72
N ASP A 58 25.90 22.00 -8.04
CA ASP A 58 25.33 23.33 -7.90
C ASP A 58 25.42 24.01 -9.29
N ASP A 59 24.27 24.12 -9.99
CA ASP A 59 24.18 24.78 -11.30
C ASP A 59 24.40 26.31 -11.23
N ASP A 60 24.50 26.88 -10.03
CA ASP A 60 24.56 28.30 -9.79
C ASP A 60 25.98 28.86 -9.48
N ASP A 61 27.00 28.03 -9.35
CA ASP A 61 28.36 28.52 -9.08
C ASP A 61 29.16 28.69 -10.38
N ASP A 62 29.04 29.87 -10.99
CA ASP A 62 29.88 30.37 -12.12
C ASP A 62 31.34 30.63 -11.69
N ASP A 63 31.71 30.41 -10.45
CA ASP A 63 33.06 30.54 -9.90
C ASP A 63 33.77 29.17 -9.77
N GLY A 64 34.22 28.63 -10.86
CA GLY A 64 35.41 27.87 -11.23
C GLY A 64 35.95 26.74 -10.35
N ASP A 65 35.45 26.42 -9.18
CA ASP A 65 35.86 25.28 -8.36
C ASP A 65 34.70 24.30 -8.19
N GLY A 66 34.36 23.61 -9.28
CA GLY A 66 33.26 22.65 -9.40
C GLY A 66 33.41 21.42 -8.50
N SER A 67 33.57 21.62 -7.20
CA SER A 67 33.54 20.55 -6.21
C SER A 67 32.10 20.11 -6.00
N ALA A 68 31.72 19.01 -6.65
CA ALA A 68 30.40 18.39 -6.47
C ALA A 68 30.10 18.20 -4.98
N ARG A 69 28.97 18.78 -4.55
CA ARG A 69 28.53 18.73 -3.15
C ARG A 69 27.92 17.37 -2.86
N ARG A 70 28.51 16.62 -1.95
CA ARG A 70 27.98 15.31 -1.53
C ARG A 70 26.83 15.47 -0.55
N THR A 71 25.72 14.82 -0.85
CA THR A 71 24.57 14.71 0.04
C THR A 71 24.28 13.23 0.36
N TYR A 72 23.71 13.00 1.52
CA TYR A 72 23.40 11.68 2.06
C TYR A 72 21.89 11.58 2.31
N ASP A 73 21.27 10.59 1.70
CA ASP A 73 19.87 10.28 1.90
C ASP A 73 19.66 9.42 3.16
N PHE A 74 18.41 9.11 3.43
CA PHE A 74 18.03 8.29 4.59
C PHE A 74 18.72 6.91 4.59
N ASP A 75 18.80 6.26 3.43
CA ASP A 75 19.40 4.92 3.32
C ASP A 75 20.89 4.96 3.60
N ALA A 76 21.60 5.96 3.09
CA ALA A 76 23.01 6.19 3.38
C ALA A 76 23.25 6.44 4.88
N LEU A 77 22.41 7.30 5.52
CA LEU A 77 22.51 7.59 6.95
C LEU A 77 22.25 6.34 7.79
N HIS A 78 21.20 5.59 7.46
CA HIS A 78 20.89 4.32 8.12
C HIS A 78 22.05 3.33 8.02
N ARG A 79 22.64 3.21 6.82
CA ARG A 79 23.81 2.36 6.60
C ARG A 79 25.02 2.78 7.46
N VAL A 80 25.29 4.10 7.56
CA VAL A 80 26.35 4.63 8.44
C VAL A 80 26.14 4.23 9.89
N LEU A 81 24.91 4.37 10.40
CA LEU A 81 24.56 3.99 11.79
C LEU A 81 24.74 2.49 12.03
N LEU A 82 24.32 1.64 11.09
CA LEU A 82 24.51 0.19 11.18
C LEU A 82 25.98 -0.20 11.16
N ILE A 83 26.79 0.40 10.28
CA ILE A 83 28.23 0.16 10.23
C ILE A 83 28.91 0.58 11.52
N LYS A 84 28.56 1.76 12.05
CA LYS A 84 29.08 2.23 13.34
C LYS A 84 28.81 1.21 14.44
N ARG A 85 27.57 0.72 14.54
CA ARG A 85 27.19 -0.29 15.53
C ARG A 85 27.97 -1.62 15.32
N ALA A 86 28.05 -2.08 14.07
CA ALA A 86 28.79 -3.29 13.74
C ALA A 86 30.30 -3.18 14.05
N LEU A 87 30.88 -2.00 13.99
CA LEU A 87 32.27 -1.74 14.37
C LEU A 87 32.52 -1.87 15.86
N GLU A 88 31.52 -1.66 16.71
CA GLU A 88 31.63 -1.88 18.16
C GLU A 88 31.79 -3.37 18.49
N GLU A 89 31.27 -4.25 17.62
CA GLU A 89 31.27 -5.70 17.79
C GLU A 89 32.30 -6.40 16.88
N SER A 90 32.74 -5.78 15.80
CA SER A 90 33.59 -6.38 14.74
C SER A 90 34.98 -5.78 14.67
N ALA A 91 35.96 -6.63 14.43
CA ALA A 91 37.40 -6.24 14.34
C ALA A 91 37.80 -5.64 12.99
N GLY A 92 36.95 -4.83 12.33
CA GLY A 92 37.35 -4.09 11.14
C GLY A 92 36.24 -3.64 10.19
N LEU A 93 36.43 -2.49 9.55
CA LEU A 93 35.45 -1.80 8.72
C LEU A 93 34.88 -2.67 7.57
N ARG A 94 35.74 -3.39 6.83
CA ARG A 94 35.32 -4.23 5.71
C ARG A 94 34.43 -5.40 6.14
N ARG A 95 34.66 -5.91 7.35
CA ARG A 95 33.83 -6.97 7.92
C ARG A 95 32.49 -6.42 8.36
N ALA A 96 32.50 -5.32 9.12
CA ALA A 96 31.29 -4.63 9.54
C ALA A 96 30.40 -4.24 8.33
N ALA A 97 30.99 -3.70 7.25
CA ALA A 97 30.26 -3.36 6.04
C ALA A 97 29.60 -4.59 5.39
N ARG A 98 30.30 -5.73 5.31
CA ARG A 98 29.71 -6.98 4.76
C ARG A 98 28.56 -7.52 5.62
N GLU A 99 28.70 -7.48 6.94
CA GLU A 99 27.66 -7.90 7.87
C GLU A 99 26.40 -7.03 7.73
N VAL A 100 26.59 -5.70 7.57
CA VAL A 100 25.50 -4.77 7.29
C VAL A 100 24.84 -5.04 5.93
N ASP A 101 25.63 -5.34 4.88
CA ASP A 101 25.07 -5.70 3.57
C ASP A 101 24.23 -6.96 3.61
N GLN A 102 24.69 -7.98 4.30
CA GLN A 102 23.94 -9.21 4.51
C GLN A 102 22.64 -8.94 5.26
N TYR A 103 22.69 -8.18 6.34
CA TYR A 103 21.51 -7.81 7.13
C TYR A 103 20.48 -7.03 6.30
N LEU A 104 20.90 -5.99 5.57
CA LEU A 104 20.01 -5.18 4.73
C LEU A 104 19.40 -6.00 3.59
N SER A 105 20.21 -6.86 2.95
CA SER A 105 19.73 -7.76 1.89
C SER A 105 18.71 -8.76 2.40
N GLN A 106 18.92 -9.33 3.59
CA GLN A 106 17.98 -10.25 4.21
C GLN A 106 16.66 -9.56 4.55
N ARG A 107 16.72 -8.35 5.15
CA ARG A 107 15.52 -7.57 5.47
C ARG A 107 14.72 -7.20 4.23
N ARG A 108 15.41 -6.82 3.15
CA ARG A 108 14.74 -6.50 1.87
C ARG A 108 14.00 -7.72 1.33
N ARG A 109 14.65 -8.89 1.29
CA ARG A 109 14.00 -10.14 0.85
C ARG A 109 12.79 -10.49 1.69
N SER A 110 12.91 -10.42 3.02
CA SER A 110 11.79 -10.69 3.92
C SER A 110 10.62 -9.70 3.73
N ALA A 111 10.91 -8.44 3.44
CA ALA A 111 9.88 -7.43 3.15
C ALA A 111 9.19 -7.70 1.80
N GLU A 112 9.95 -8.09 0.76
CA GLU A 112 9.42 -8.48 -0.55
C GLU A 112 8.56 -9.75 -0.46
N GLU A 113 9.01 -10.75 0.28
CA GLU A 113 8.24 -11.99 0.52
C GLU A 113 6.93 -11.70 1.25
N LEU A 114 6.96 -10.81 2.25
CA LEU A 114 5.76 -10.40 2.97
C LEU A 114 4.80 -9.62 2.06
N ALA A 115 5.30 -8.68 1.27
CA ALA A 115 4.50 -7.90 0.34
C ALA A 115 3.81 -8.82 -0.70
N ASN A 116 4.54 -9.76 -1.28
CA ASN A 116 3.99 -10.74 -2.22
C ASN A 116 2.93 -11.65 -1.55
N SER A 117 3.17 -12.06 -0.30
CA SER A 117 2.20 -12.87 0.46
C SER A 117 0.91 -12.10 0.77
N ILE A 118 1.01 -10.81 1.06
CA ILE A 118 -0.15 -9.94 1.29
C ILE A 118 -0.95 -9.77 0.00
N GLU A 119 -0.27 -9.50 -1.13
CA GLU A 119 -0.93 -9.31 -2.42
C GLU A 119 -1.63 -10.60 -2.88
N GLN A 120 -0.97 -11.76 -2.74
CA GLN A 120 -1.59 -13.05 -3.05
C GLN A 120 -2.87 -13.30 -2.22
N LYS A 121 -2.81 -13.03 -0.91
CA LYS A 121 -3.99 -13.20 -0.05
C LYS A 121 -5.11 -12.21 -0.40
N ARG A 122 -4.75 -11.01 -0.84
CA ARG A 122 -5.72 -10.02 -1.32
C ARG A 122 -6.42 -10.52 -2.58
N GLU A 123 -5.66 -11.05 -3.56
CA GLU A 123 -6.22 -11.62 -4.79
C GLU A 123 -7.13 -12.82 -4.49
N GLU A 124 -6.70 -13.75 -3.63
CA GLU A 124 -7.51 -14.89 -3.19
C GLU A 124 -8.84 -14.42 -2.55
N PHE A 125 -8.77 -13.40 -1.69
CA PHE A 125 -9.95 -12.84 -1.04
C PHE A 125 -10.91 -12.16 -2.02
N LEU A 126 -10.41 -11.38 -2.98
CA LEU A 126 -11.22 -10.74 -4.01
C LEU A 126 -11.90 -11.78 -4.91
N THR A 127 -11.16 -12.84 -5.30
CA THR A 127 -11.71 -13.95 -6.08
C THR A 127 -12.86 -14.64 -5.33
N GLU A 128 -12.68 -14.92 -4.03
CA GLU A 128 -13.75 -15.52 -3.20
C GLU A 128 -14.99 -14.62 -3.12
N GLN A 129 -14.80 -13.31 -3.02
CA GLN A 129 -15.91 -12.35 -3.02
C GLN A 129 -16.65 -12.34 -4.37
N ALA A 130 -15.93 -12.31 -5.49
CA ALA A 130 -16.50 -12.35 -6.82
C ALA A 130 -17.34 -13.63 -7.02
N ASP A 131 -16.81 -14.80 -6.67
CA ASP A 131 -17.51 -16.09 -6.75
C ASP A 131 -18.80 -16.11 -5.91
N LYS A 132 -18.79 -15.47 -4.75
CA LYS A 132 -20.01 -15.34 -3.91
C LYS A 132 -21.07 -14.48 -4.57
N LEU A 133 -20.69 -13.34 -5.14
CA LEU A 133 -21.62 -12.45 -5.84
C LEU A 133 -22.22 -13.14 -7.07
N GLU A 134 -21.41 -13.83 -7.86
CA GLU A 134 -21.87 -14.58 -9.03
C GLU A 134 -22.85 -15.69 -8.67
N ARG A 135 -22.59 -16.45 -7.59
CA ARG A 135 -23.53 -17.47 -7.09
C ARG A 135 -24.87 -16.89 -6.72
N ILE A 136 -24.90 -15.78 -5.95
CA ILE A 136 -26.14 -15.11 -5.58
C ILE A 136 -26.89 -14.60 -6.82
N ALA A 137 -26.20 -13.96 -7.76
CA ALA A 137 -26.79 -13.49 -9.00
C ALA A 137 -27.39 -14.63 -9.84
N THR A 138 -26.73 -15.77 -9.90
CA THR A 138 -27.20 -16.96 -10.59
C THR A 138 -28.47 -17.52 -9.94
N GLN A 139 -28.47 -17.68 -8.61
CA GLN A 139 -29.67 -18.12 -7.88
C GLN A 139 -30.87 -17.21 -8.12
N ILE A 140 -30.66 -15.88 -8.13
CA ILE A 140 -31.75 -14.94 -8.45
C ILE A 140 -32.28 -15.19 -9.87
N LYS A 141 -31.41 -15.34 -10.87
CA LYS A 141 -31.80 -15.56 -12.27
C LYS A 141 -32.60 -16.85 -12.44
N GLU A 142 -32.31 -17.89 -11.66
CA GLU A 142 -33.03 -19.17 -11.68
C GLU A 142 -34.43 -19.05 -11.05
N LEU A 143 -34.62 -18.19 -10.05
CA LEU A 143 -35.90 -17.98 -9.38
C LEU A 143 -36.86 -17.09 -10.17
N VAL A 144 -36.36 -16.14 -10.96
CA VAL A 144 -37.18 -15.17 -11.71
C VAL A 144 -38.28 -15.82 -12.54
N PRO A 145 -38.09 -16.92 -13.30
CA PRO A 145 -39.16 -17.55 -14.09
C PRO A 145 -40.28 -18.13 -13.26
N ALA A 146 -40.02 -18.52 -12.01
CA ALA A 146 -41.01 -19.11 -11.11
C ALA A 146 -41.92 -18.10 -10.40
N LEU A 147 -41.51 -16.82 -10.37
CA LEU A 147 -42.23 -15.77 -9.69
C LEU A 147 -43.32 -15.18 -10.57
N LYS A 148 -44.54 -15.13 -10.03
CA LYS A 148 -45.72 -14.52 -10.69
C LYS A 148 -46.02 -13.12 -10.15
N ASP A 149 -45.46 -12.77 -8.99
CA ASP A 149 -45.66 -11.49 -8.33
C ASP A 149 -44.75 -10.41 -8.93
N ARG A 150 -45.35 -9.36 -9.47
CA ARG A 150 -44.63 -8.25 -10.12
C ARG A 150 -43.71 -7.49 -9.16
N ASP A 151 -44.13 -7.32 -7.93
CA ASP A 151 -43.41 -6.53 -6.93
C ASP A 151 -42.14 -7.30 -6.50
N GLN A 152 -42.25 -8.61 -6.32
CA GLN A 152 -41.10 -9.49 -6.03
C GLN A 152 -40.12 -9.53 -7.19
N LEU A 153 -40.61 -9.56 -8.44
CA LEU A 153 -39.75 -9.47 -9.62
C LEU A 153 -38.97 -8.17 -9.68
N LEU A 154 -39.61 -7.03 -9.40
CA LEU A 154 -38.94 -5.73 -9.39
C LEU A 154 -37.87 -5.65 -8.29
N GLU A 155 -38.14 -6.19 -7.11
CA GLU A 155 -37.11 -6.26 -6.03
C GLU A 155 -35.90 -7.10 -6.43
N LEU A 156 -36.09 -8.26 -7.06
CA LEU A 156 -35.01 -9.12 -7.50
C LEU A 156 -34.19 -8.49 -8.63
N TYR A 157 -34.83 -7.84 -9.60
CA TYR A 157 -34.10 -7.10 -10.64
C TYR A 157 -33.27 -5.95 -10.06
N ALA A 158 -33.81 -5.23 -9.06
CA ALA A 158 -33.04 -4.19 -8.38
C ALA A 158 -31.83 -4.80 -7.62
N ALA A 159 -32.00 -5.98 -7.01
CA ALA A 159 -30.92 -6.70 -6.34
C ALA A 159 -29.84 -7.16 -7.32
N VAL A 160 -30.19 -7.68 -8.50
CA VAL A 160 -29.22 -8.05 -9.54
C VAL A 160 -28.38 -6.84 -9.96
N GLY A 161 -29.04 -5.71 -10.29
CA GLY A 161 -28.33 -4.50 -10.66
C GLY A 161 -27.44 -3.91 -9.54
N TRP A 162 -27.74 -4.19 -8.28
CA TRP A 162 -26.86 -3.84 -7.16
C TRP A 162 -25.68 -4.81 -7.05
N LEU A 163 -25.88 -6.13 -7.22
CA LEU A 163 -24.81 -7.13 -7.25
C LEU A 163 -23.85 -6.91 -8.39
N ASP A 164 -24.35 -6.56 -9.59
CA ASP A 164 -23.50 -6.25 -10.74
C ASP A 164 -22.53 -5.09 -10.42
N ARG A 165 -23.04 -4.02 -9.79
CA ARG A 165 -22.17 -2.90 -9.34
C ARG A 165 -21.16 -3.29 -8.28
N LEU A 166 -21.51 -4.21 -7.37
CA LEU A 166 -20.53 -4.74 -6.40
C LEU A 166 -19.47 -5.59 -7.10
N ALA A 167 -19.88 -6.41 -8.08
CA ALA A 167 -18.96 -7.22 -8.87
C ALA A 167 -17.95 -6.34 -9.63
N GLU A 168 -18.41 -5.27 -10.29
CA GLU A 168 -17.54 -4.29 -10.95
C GLU A 168 -16.51 -3.67 -9.99
N ARG A 169 -16.91 -3.34 -8.74
CA ARG A 169 -16.00 -2.83 -7.72
C ARG A 169 -14.95 -3.87 -7.29
N VAL A 170 -15.37 -5.11 -7.10
CA VAL A 170 -14.46 -6.22 -6.76
C VAL A 170 -13.47 -6.47 -7.89
N GLU A 171 -13.92 -6.47 -9.15
CA GLU A 171 -13.07 -6.60 -10.34
C GLU A 171 -12.07 -5.44 -10.46
N ALA A 172 -12.47 -4.23 -10.04
CA ALA A 172 -11.56 -3.08 -9.92
C ALA A 172 -10.56 -3.18 -8.75
N GLY A 173 -10.59 -4.27 -7.98
CA GLY A 173 -9.71 -4.50 -6.84
C GLY A 173 -10.16 -3.85 -5.53
N GLU A 174 -11.42 -3.38 -5.45
CA GLU A 174 -11.98 -2.85 -4.22
C GLU A 174 -12.47 -3.98 -3.32
N VAL A 175 -12.08 -3.95 -2.05
CA VAL A 175 -12.61 -4.86 -1.03
C VAL A 175 -13.99 -4.37 -0.61
N LEU A 176 -14.98 -5.28 -0.58
CA LEU A 176 -16.32 -4.96 -0.12
C LEU A 176 -16.31 -4.53 1.35
N LEU A 177 -17.05 -3.46 1.66
CA LEU A 177 -17.26 -3.02 3.04
C LEU A 177 -18.08 -4.06 3.80
N GLU A 178 -17.96 -4.06 5.12
CA GLU A 178 -18.74 -4.98 5.98
C GLU A 178 -20.26 -4.84 5.77
N GLU A 179 -20.73 -3.61 5.51
CA GLU A 179 -22.13 -3.32 5.21
C GLU A 179 -22.59 -4.00 3.91
N ASP A 180 -21.77 -3.97 2.86
CA ASP A 180 -22.04 -4.64 1.58
C ASP A 180 -22.09 -6.16 1.77
N ALA A 181 -21.11 -6.72 2.50
CA ALA A 181 -21.08 -8.16 2.82
C ALA A 181 -22.31 -8.61 3.61
N GLN A 182 -22.73 -7.83 4.61
CA GLN A 182 -23.94 -8.12 5.37
C GLN A 182 -25.22 -7.98 4.52
N ALA A 183 -25.26 -7.03 3.58
CA ALA A 183 -26.37 -6.89 2.64
C ALA A 183 -26.46 -8.10 1.70
N CYS A 184 -25.33 -8.63 1.20
CA CYS A 184 -25.27 -9.86 0.42
C CYS A 184 -25.80 -11.06 1.21
N LEU A 185 -25.42 -11.22 2.49
CA LEU A 185 -25.90 -12.30 3.34
C LEU A 185 -27.43 -12.23 3.57
N ARG A 186 -27.96 -11.01 3.80
CA ARG A 186 -29.42 -10.81 3.93
C ARG A 186 -30.15 -11.16 2.63
N LEU A 187 -29.58 -10.80 1.47
CA LEU A 187 -30.16 -11.11 0.18
C LEU A 187 -30.16 -12.62 -0.07
N ALA A 188 -29.06 -13.30 0.18
CA ALA A 188 -28.95 -14.76 0.05
C ALA A 188 -30.01 -15.48 0.92
N SER A 189 -30.12 -15.11 2.20
CA SER A 189 -31.12 -15.68 3.11
C SER A 189 -32.56 -15.44 2.63
N ARG A 190 -32.84 -14.32 1.98
CA ARG A 190 -34.17 -14.00 1.43
C ARG A 190 -34.45 -14.83 0.18
N ILE A 191 -33.45 -15.10 -0.66
CA ILE A 191 -33.54 -16.00 -1.82
C ILE A 191 -33.91 -17.41 -1.36
N ASP A 192 -33.20 -17.94 -0.36
CA ASP A 192 -33.47 -19.28 0.20
C ASP A 192 -34.90 -19.39 0.74
N GLN A 193 -35.44 -18.34 1.37
CA GLN A 193 -36.83 -18.31 1.86
C GLN A 193 -37.86 -18.31 0.72
N VAL A 194 -37.58 -17.63 -0.39
CA VAL A 194 -38.43 -17.61 -1.58
C VAL A 194 -38.46 -18.98 -2.24
N ASP A 195 -37.26 -19.61 -2.38
CA ASP A 195 -37.12 -20.93 -2.97
C ASP A 195 -37.84 -21.99 -2.17
N ALA A 196 -37.67 -22.04 -0.86
CA ALA A 196 -38.38 -22.95 0.03
C ALA A 196 -39.93 -22.78 -0.06
N LYS A 197 -40.40 -21.53 -0.24
CA LYS A 197 -41.82 -21.26 -0.42
C LYS A 197 -42.36 -21.80 -1.76
N LEU A 198 -41.61 -21.63 -2.84
CA LEU A 198 -41.95 -22.16 -4.16
C LEU A 198 -42.03 -23.68 -4.16
N GLU A 199 -41.04 -24.36 -3.53
CA GLU A 199 -41.02 -25.81 -3.36
C GLU A 199 -42.25 -26.31 -2.59
N SER A 200 -42.63 -25.62 -1.51
CA SER A 200 -43.79 -25.99 -0.72
C SER A 200 -45.11 -25.87 -1.49
N MET A 201 -45.20 -24.89 -2.40
CA MET A 201 -46.37 -24.70 -3.26
C MET A 201 -46.47 -25.75 -4.37
N SER A 202 -45.35 -26.14 -4.95
CA SER A 202 -45.27 -27.16 -6.00
C SER A 202 -45.55 -28.59 -5.47
N SER A 203 -45.31 -28.84 -4.18
CA SER A 203 -45.56 -30.14 -3.53
C SER A 203 -47.03 -30.31 -3.07
N SER A 204 -47.87 -29.27 -3.23
CA SER A 204 -49.25 -29.26 -2.78
C SER A 204 -50.28 -29.44 -3.93
N GLU A 205 -49.79 -29.55 -5.18
CA GLU A 205 -50.57 -29.90 -6.38
C GLU A 205 -50.41 -31.39 -6.71
#